data_2f5ca5e18030490730bb855b32ac6c6c
#
_entry.id   2f5ca5e18030490730bb855b32ac6c6c
#
_cell.length_a   1.000
_cell.length_b   1.000
_cell.length_c   1.000
_cell.angle_alpha   90.00
_cell.angle_beta   90.00
_cell.angle_gamma   90.00
#
_symmetry.space_group_name_H-M   'P 1'
#
loop_
_entity.id
_entity.type
_entity.pdbx_description
1 polymer ?
#
loop_
_entity_poly.entity_id
_entity_poly.type
_entity_poly.pdbx_seq_one_letter_code
_entity_poly.pdbx_strand_id
1 'polypeptide(L)'
;GIGDDAEFLYKDDVQKWLNIIQGRDLPTQVGAMKMGSRPPFPYSDVRLLGYLQHSFWYLPSVAGCHAMKNLLAEKHNVYWHEYEVLAVAGTGAGVGLEALPPVRKAIGNGHDTKTITLTCAKLTTGVTVPQWSAILMLQNMKSPESYFQAAFRVQSPWSIKNPNGDNPHEESVLKPVCFVFDFAPTRALRQIAEYGAGLSPETSNPEVAVEQLVKFLPVLAYDGSNMTQIDAGGILDIALAGTSATLLARKWESAILVNVDNDTLKKIMANQAAMDAVMNIEGFRALGSGIFETVVNKSESVKEKRKVGDGLSEKKKKELTEVEKEYKSKRKLIQEKLIKFATRIPAFMYLTDFRENTLMDVITKLEPDLFYAVTGLTVADFNLLVSLGVFNSTHMNQAVFAFRRYEDSSLAYTGIESHKGLRHYGLYDTVVAKEAPLN
;
A
#
# COMPACT_ATOMS: atom_id res chain seq x y z
N GLY A 1 -14.08 10.06 -30.79
CA GLY A 1 -13.45 9.22 -29.78
C GLY A 1 -13.34 9.96 -28.45
N ILE A 2 -13.27 9.23 -27.37
CA ILE A 2 -13.24 9.75 -25.99
C ILE A 2 -11.99 10.61 -25.66
N GLY A 3 -11.06 10.82 -26.59
CA GLY A 3 -9.77 11.45 -26.32
C GLY A 3 -9.71 12.97 -26.52
N ASP A 4 -10.26 13.45 -27.61
CA ASP A 4 -10.01 14.83 -28.04
C ASP A 4 -10.84 15.85 -27.27
N ASP A 5 -12.00 15.44 -26.72
CA ASP A 5 -12.91 16.30 -25.97
C ASP A 5 -12.84 16.06 -24.44
N ALA A 6 -11.84 15.31 -23.96
CA ALA A 6 -11.75 15.02 -22.54
C ALA A 6 -11.27 16.27 -21.75
N GLU A 7 -12.06 16.69 -20.77
CA GLU A 7 -11.73 17.79 -19.86
C GLU A 7 -11.93 17.38 -18.40
N PHE A 8 -11.22 18.04 -17.49
CA PHE A 8 -11.46 17.88 -16.06
C PHE A 8 -12.70 18.66 -15.61
N LEU A 9 -13.51 18.06 -14.75
CA LEU A 9 -14.64 18.71 -14.10
C LEU A 9 -14.20 19.93 -13.27
N TYR A 10 -13.07 19.81 -12.57
CA TYR A 10 -12.44 20.85 -11.76
C TYR A 10 -11.13 21.31 -12.41
N LYS A 11 -11.22 21.77 -13.66
CA LYS A 11 -10.06 22.17 -14.47
C LYS A 11 -9.19 23.22 -13.79
N ASP A 12 -9.82 24.22 -13.17
CA ASP A 12 -9.10 25.31 -12.51
C ASP A 12 -8.26 24.83 -11.31
N ASP A 13 -8.75 23.84 -10.58
CA ASP A 13 -8.00 23.28 -9.45
C ASP A 13 -6.81 22.43 -9.94
N VAL A 14 -6.99 21.69 -11.03
CA VAL A 14 -5.89 20.96 -11.67
C VAL A 14 -4.86 21.94 -12.24
N GLN A 15 -5.30 23.05 -12.83
CA GLN A 15 -4.41 24.10 -13.33
C GLN A 15 -3.61 24.77 -12.19
N LYS A 16 -4.24 25.08 -11.07
CA LYS A 16 -3.54 25.59 -9.86
C LYS A 16 -2.47 24.62 -9.39
N TRP A 17 -2.80 23.31 -9.35
CA TRP A 17 -1.84 22.28 -8.99
C TRP A 17 -0.66 22.24 -9.98
N LEU A 18 -0.91 22.32 -11.30
CA LEU A 18 0.14 22.42 -12.32
C LEU A 18 1.03 23.65 -12.11
N ASN A 19 0.45 24.79 -11.75
CA ASN A 19 1.21 26.01 -11.45
C ASN A 19 2.09 25.83 -10.20
N ILE A 20 1.59 25.21 -9.15
CA ILE A 20 2.35 24.94 -7.93
C ILE A 20 3.56 24.04 -8.21
N ILE A 21 3.40 22.94 -8.93
CA ILE A 21 4.52 22.05 -9.25
C ILE A 21 5.57 22.68 -10.17
N GLN A 22 5.21 23.75 -10.90
CA GLN A 22 6.12 24.60 -11.65
C GLN A 22 6.73 25.74 -10.81
N GLY A 23 6.41 25.83 -9.52
CA GLY A 23 6.86 26.93 -8.67
C GLY A 23 6.15 28.26 -8.87
N ARG A 24 5.01 28.25 -9.60
CA ARG A 24 4.12 29.40 -9.75
C ARG A 24 3.01 29.32 -8.71
N ASP A 25 2.39 30.46 -8.39
CA ASP A 25 1.25 30.54 -7.47
C ASP A 25 1.48 29.81 -6.12
N LEU A 26 2.73 29.88 -5.64
CA LEU A 26 3.09 29.27 -4.36
C LEU A 26 2.33 29.95 -3.22
N PRO A 27 1.87 29.20 -2.20
CA PRO A 27 1.34 29.77 -0.97
C PRO A 27 2.32 30.82 -0.41
N THR A 28 1.81 31.94 0.10
CA THR A 28 2.62 33.07 0.56
C THR A 28 3.73 32.66 1.53
N GLN A 29 3.45 31.71 2.40
CA GLN A 29 4.41 31.17 3.35
C GLN A 29 5.59 30.49 2.66
N VAL A 30 5.32 29.67 1.65
CA VAL A 30 6.35 28.96 0.87
C VAL A 30 7.11 29.94 -0.01
N GLY A 31 6.42 30.92 -0.62
CA GLY A 31 7.04 31.97 -1.45
C GLY A 31 8.02 32.84 -0.69
N ALA A 32 7.77 33.09 0.57
CA ALA A 32 8.63 33.88 1.46
C ALA A 32 9.88 33.13 1.98
N MET A 33 9.95 31.80 1.82
CA MET A 33 11.08 30.98 2.28
C MET A 33 12.33 31.24 1.45
N LYS A 34 13.51 31.14 2.09
CA LYS A 34 14.79 31.16 1.37
C LYS A 34 14.86 29.95 0.41
N MET A 35 15.50 30.14 -0.74
CA MET A 35 15.53 29.15 -1.82
C MET A 35 15.98 27.73 -1.33
N GLY A 36 16.96 27.65 -0.42
CA GLY A 36 17.42 26.38 0.14
C GLY A 36 16.46 25.68 1.15
N SER A 37 15.45 26.41 1.62
CA SER A 37 14.46 25.89 2.58
C SER A 37 13.11 25.59 1.93
N ARG A 38 12.95 25.91 0.63
CA ARG A 38 11.70 25.60 -0.10
C ARG A 38 11.59 24.10 -0.37
N PRO A 39 10.39 23.54 -0.29
CA PRO A 39 10.18 22.15 -0.69
C PRO A 39 10.57 21.98 -2.18
N PRO A 40 11.20 20.85 -2.54
CA PRO A 40 11.58 20.59 -3.91
C PRO A 40 10.35 20.20 -4.75
N PHE A 41 9.61 21.18 -5.23
CA PHE A 41 8.52 20.92 -6.17
C PHE A 41 9.07 20.36 -7.48
N PRO A 42 8.42 19.35 -8.06
CA PRO A 42 8.98 18.56 -9.16
C PRO A 42 9.54 19.39 -10.31
N TYR A 43 8.83 20.39 -10.76
CA TYR A 43 9.19 21.17 -11.97
C TYR A 43 9.61 22.60 -11.67
N SER A 44 10.00 22.90 -10.44
CA SER A 44 10.48 24.23 -10.05
C SER A 44 11.87 24.22 -9.42
N ASP A 45 12.28 23.11 -8.86
CA ASP A 45 13.58 22.99 -8.20
C ASP A 45 14.67 22.59 -9.20
N VAL A 46 15.65 23.46 -9.36
CA VAL A 46 16.77 23.24 -10.29
C VAL A 46 17.56 21.95 -9.99
N ARG A 47 17.54 21.49 -8.75
CA ARG A 47 18.19 20.23 -8.35
C ARG A 47 17.48 19.00 -8.93
N LEU A 48 16.20 19.12 -9.25
CA LEU A 48 15.37 18.05 -9.78
C LEU A 48 15.21 18.11 -11.29
N LEU A 49 15.22 19.32 -11.88
CA LEU A 49 14.93 19.52 -13.31
C LEU A 49 15.82 18.70 -14.23
N GLY A 50 17.10 18.53 -13.88
CA GLY A 50 18.04 17.70 -14.65
C GLY A 50 17.65 16.21 -14.68
N TYR A 51 16.88 15.74 -13.69
CA TYR A 51 16.40 14.36 -13.60
C TYR A 51 14.98 14.17 -14.14
N LEU A 52 14.22 15.26 -14.35
CA LEU A 52 12.81 15.22 -14.75
C LEU A 52 12.59 15.36 -16.26
N GLN A 53 13.58 14.94 -17.06
CA GLN A 53 13.43 14.91 -18.52
C GLN A 53 12.38 13.88 -18.95
N HIS A 54 12.33 12.73 -18.28
CA HIS A 54 11.39 11.66 -18.56
C HIS A 54 10.65 11.26 -17.29
N SER A 55 9.37 11.60 -17.22
CA SER A 55 8.52 11.33 -16.09
C SER A 55 7.32 10.47 -16.44
N PHE A 56 6.82 9.76 -15.43
CA PHE A 56 5.69 8.85 -15.51
C PHE A 56 4.61 9.33 -14.56
N TRP A 57 3.44 9.71 -15.09
CA TRP A 57 2.33 10.22 -14.29
C TRP A 57 1.22 9.18 -14.21
N TYR A 58 0.90 8.77 -13.01
CA TYR A 58 -0.06 7.72 -12.75
C TYR A 58 -1.41 8.32 -12.35
N LEU A 59 -2.39 8.28 -13.26
CA LEU A 59 -3.70 8.91 -13.14
C LEU A 59 -4.81 7.89 -12.83
N PRO A 60 -5.98 8.34 -12.32
CA PRO A 60 -7.05 7.44 -11.90
C PRO A 60 -7.83 6.78 -13.05
N SER A 61 -7.83 7.34 -14.24
CA SER A 61 -8.66 6.87 -15.34
C SER A 61 -8.10 7.18 -16.72
N VAL A 62 -8.60 6.47 -17.73
CA VAL A 62 -8.31 6.73 -19.15
C VAL A 62 -8.71 8.14 -19.54
N ALA A 63 -9.93 8.57 -19.17
CA ALA A 63 -10.42 9.92 -19.42
C ALA A 63 -9.52 10.98 -18.74
N GLY A 64 -9.04 10.70 -17.51
CA GLY A 64 -8.09 11.58 -16.82
C GLY A 64 -6.76 11.73 -17.55
N CYS A 65 -6.24 10.65 -18.17
CA CYS A 65 -5.03 10.72 -18.98
C CYS A 65 -5.22 11.64 -20.20
N HIS A 66 -6.33 11.51 -20.89
CA HIS A 66 -6.63 12.37 -22.05
C HIS A 66 -6.91 13.82 -21.64
N ALA A 67 -7.67 14.02 -20.56
CA ALA A 67 -7.93 15.37 -20.03
C ALA A 67 -6.63 16.09 -19.60
N MET A 68 -5.70 15.36 -18.97
CA MET A 68 -4.40 15.90 -18.61
C MET A 68 -3.56 16.24 -19.84
N LYS A 69 -3.53 15.38 -20.84
CA LYS A 69 -2.84 15.65 -22.11
C LYS A 69 -3.39 16.92 -22.78
N ASN A 70 -4.72 17.06 -22.86
CA ASN A 70 -5.36 18.23 -23.45
C ASN A 70 -5.05 19.50 -22.66
N LEU A 71 -5.10 19.44 -21.33
CA LEU A 71 -4.78 20.57 -20.46
C LEU A 71 -3.32 21.04 -20.63
N LEU A 72 -2.37 20.11 -20.67
CA LEU A 72 -0.94 20.42 -20.86
C LEU A 72 -0.67 21.03 -22.23
N ALA A 73 -1.48 20.72 -23.24
CA ALA A 73 -1.36 21.27 -24.60
C ALA A 73 -2.01 22.65 -24.78
N GLU A 74 -2.75 23.18 -23.79
CA GLU A 74 -3.40 24.48 -23.90
C GLU A 74 -2.40 25.63 -24.02
N LYS A 75 -2.78 26.68 -24.78
CA LYS A 75 -1.89 27.80 -25.14
C LYS A 75 -1.22 28.50 -23.97
N HIS A 76 -1.89 28.57 -22.81
CA HIS A 76 -1.32 29.21 -21.62
C HIS A 76 -0.32 28.32 -20.86
N ASN A 77 -0.28 27.05 -21.18
CA ASN A 77 0.60 26.04 -20.56
C ASN A 77 1.93 25.86 -21.31
N VAL A 78 2.52 26.97 -21.79
CA VAL A 78 3.74 27.03 -22.65
C VAL A 78 4.89 26.20 -22.09
N TYR A 79 5.07 26.19 -20.77
CA TYR A 79 6.12 25.41 -20.12
C TYR A 79 6.08 23.92 -20.50
N TRP A 80 4.86 23.35 -20.57
CA TRP A 80 4.67 21.93 -20.87
C TRP A 80 4.85 21.58 -22.34
N HIS A 81 4.87 22.59 -23.23
CA HIS A 81 5.09 22.37 -24.67
C HIS A 81 6.52 21.90 -25.00
N GLU A 82 7.45 21.99 -24.05
CA GLU A 82 8.79 21.41 -24.19
C GLU A 82 8.77 19.89 -24.02
N TYR A 83 7.69 19.33 -23.49
CA TYR A 83 7.54 17.88 -23.25
C TYR A 83 6.65 17.25 -24.32
N GLU A 84 7.09 16.10 -24.84
CA GLU A 84 6.19 15.24 -25.61
C GLU A 84 5.29 14.48 -24.63
N VAL A 85 3.99 14.77 -24.63
CA VAL A 85 3.00 14.21 -23.70
C VAL A 85 2.30 13.03 -24.35
N LEU A 86 2.48 11.86 -23.79
CA LEU A 86 1.95 10.58 -24.27
C LEU A 86 0.85 10.06 -23.33
N ALA A 87 -0.37 9.93 -23.82
CA ALA A 87 -1.45 9.27 -23.09
C ALA A 87 -1.45 7.76 -23.43
N VAL A 88 -0.85 6.96 -22.58
CA VAL A 88 -0.79 5.49 -22.72
C VAL A 88 -1.88 4.86 -21.87
N ALA A 89 -3.11 4.99 -22.34
CA ALA A 89 -4.30 4.57 -21.64
C ALA A 89 -5.41 4.12 -22.60
N GLY A 90 -6.32 3.25 -22.13
CA GLY A 90 -7.44 2.74 -22.95
C GLY A 90 -7.05 1.62 -23.91
N THR A 91 -8.02 1.11 -24.65
CA THR A 91 -7.86 -0.05 -25.54
C THR A 91 -6.98 0.24 -26.74
N GLY A 92 -7.00 1.48 -27.25
CA GLY A 92 -6.21 1.90 -28.42
C GLY A 92 -4.69 1.98 -28.16
N ALA A 93 -4.25 1.99 -26.92
CA ALA A 93 -2.82 2.07 -26.58
C ALA A 93 -2.11 0.70 -26.50
N GLY A 94 -2.78 -0.42 -26.84
CA GLY A 94 -2.24 -1.77 -26.67
C GLY A 94 -2.26 -2.26 -25.20
N VAL A 95 -1.70 -3.41 -24.92
CA VAL A 95 -1.62 -4.01 -23.58
C VAL A 95 -0.17 -4.37 -23.26
N GLY A 96 0.32 -3.96 -22.07
CA GLY A 96 1.67 -4.31 -21.61
C GLY A 96 2.77 -3.82 -22.57
N LEU A 97 3.51 -4.76 -23.15
CA LEU A 97 4.63 -4.45 -24.04
C LEU A 97 4.20 -3.75 -25.33
N GLU A 98 2.97 -3.96 -25.81
CA GLU A 98 2.46 -3.30 -27.03
C GLU A 98 2.28 -1.78 -26.85
N ALA A 99 2.13 -1.33 -25.61
CA ALA A 99 2.01 0.08 -25.28
C ALA A 99 3.35 0.84 -25.24
N LEU A 100 4.48 0.13 -25.29
CA LEU A 100 5.83 0.71 -25.18
C LEU A 100 6.39 1.38 -26.43
N PRO A 101 6.14 0.91 -27.67
CA PRO A 101 6.80 1.47 -28.84
C PRO A 101 6.63 2.99 -28.99
N PRO A 102 5.44 3.59 -28.78
CA PRO A 102 5.29 5.02 -28.82
C PRO A 102 6.15 5.75 -27.77
N VAL A 103 6.21 5.19 -26.55
CA VAL A 103 7.01 5.76 -25.44
C VAL A 103 8.50 5.73 -25.77
N ARG A 104 8.99 4.60 -26.24
CA ARG A 104 10.41 4.45 -26.63
C ARG A 104 10.78 5.34 -27.81
N LYS A 105 9.87 5.51 -28.78
CA LYS A 105 10.07 6.40 -29.92
C LYS A 105 10.19 7.84 -29.47
N ALA A 106 9.31 8.30 -28.58
CA ALA A 106 9.34 9.66 -28.05
C ALA A 106 10.58 9.95 -27.17
N ILE A 107 10.99 8.97 -26.38
CA ILE A 107 12.22 9.08 -25.57
C ILE A 107 13.48 9.09 -26.46
N GLY A 108 13.51 8.29 -27.53
CA GLY A 108 14.68 8.18 -28.40
C GLY A 108 15.96 7.77 -27.63
N ASN A 109 17.02 8.58 -27.77
CA ASN A 109 18.26 8.38 -27.01
C ASN A 109 18.16 8.82 -25.53
N GLY A 110 17.10 9.57 -25.17
CA GLY A 110 16.83 10.03 -23.82
C GLY A 110 17.60 11.29 -23.38
N HIS A 111 18.50 11.83 -24.22
CA HIS A 111 19.31 13.00 -23.87
C HIS A 111 18.72 14.32 -24.42
N ASP A 112 18.19 14.25 -25.63
CA ASP A 112 17.74 15.45 -26.38
C ASP A 112 16.22 15.64 -26.32
N THR A 113 15.53 14.77 -25.60
CA THR A 113 14.07 14.74 -25.54
C THR A 113 13.57 14.91 -24.12
N LYS A 114 12.35 15.43 -23.99
CA LYS A 114 11.63 15.51 -22.73
C LYS A 114 10.25 14.85 -22.91
N THR A 115 9.89 13.92 -22.05
CA THR A 115 8.62 13.20 -22.18
C THR A 115 7.84 13.14 -20.86
N ILE A 116 6.52 13.22 -20.97
CA ILE A 116 5.59 12.91 -19.88
C ILE A 116 4.70 11.75 -20.33
N THR A 117 4.82 10.61 -19.68
CA THR A 117 3.99 9.44 -19.96
C THR A 117 2.83 9.40 -18.99
N LEU A 118 1.61 9.59 -19.48
CA LEU A 118 0.37 9.56 -18.70
C LEU A 118 -0.24 8.16 -18.81
N THR A 119 -0.54 7.52 -17.68
CA THR A 119 -1.14 6.18 -17.66
C THR A 119 -2.07 5.98 -16.47
N CYS A 120 -2.95 5.00 -16.55
CA CYS A 120 -3.89 4.63 -15.48
C CYS A 120 -3.94 3.12 -15.22
N ALA A 121 -2.85 2.40 -15.33
CA ALA A 121 -2.62 1.00 -14.99
C ALA A 121 -1.75 0.25 -16.00
N LYS A 122 -1.69 0.65 -17.27
CA LYS A 122 -1.11 -0.19 -18.33
C LYS A 122 0.39 -0.43 -18.23
N LEU A 123 1.17 0.51 -17.78
CA LEU A 123 2.63 0.41 -17.71
C LEU A 123 3.16 0.13 -16.29
N THR A 124 2.29 -0.28 -15.39
CA THR A 124 2.66 -0.52 -13.98
C THR A 124 3.29 -1.88 -13.74
N THR A 125 3.09 -2.85 -14.63
CA THR A 125 3.64 -4.20 -14.51
C THR A 125 4.32 -4.64 -15.80
N GLY A 126 5.37 -5.45 -15.69
CA GLY A 126 6.03 -6.11 -16.83
C GLY A 126 6.77 -5.20 -17.81
N VAL A 127 6.99 -3.93 -17.48
CA VAL A 127 7.55 -2.91 -18.37
C VAL A 127 8.80 -2.29 -17.76
N THR A 128 9.85 -2.14 -18.55
CA THR A 128 11.08 -1.45 -18.15
C THR A 128 11.42 -0.33 -19.13
N VAL A 129 11.48 0.90 -18.61
CA VAL A 129 11.94 2.09 -19.31
C VAL A 129 12.99 2.78 -18.44
N PRO A 130 14.27 2.54 -18.67
CA PRO A 130 15.36 3.03 -17.82
C PRO A 130 15.38 4.55 -17.67
N GLN A 131 14.93 5.29 -18.67
CA GLN A 131 14.93 6.75 -18.71
C GLN A 131 13.92 7.40 -17.76
N TRP A 132 12.85 6.69 -17.36
CA TRP A 132 11.93 7.24 -16.38
C TRP A 132 12.63 7.43 -15.02
N SER A 133 12.73 8.68 -14.61
CA SER A 133 13.44 9.10 -13.39
C SER A 133 12.50 9.56 -12.27
N ALA A 134 11.25 9.85 -12.62
CA ALA A 134 10.27 10.24 -11.62
C ALA A 134 8.88 9.70 -11.94
N ILE A 135 8.14 9.35 -10.87
CA ILE A 135 6.72 9.05 -10.94
C ILE A 135 5.93 10.07 -10.10
N LEU A 136 4.84 10.59 -10.67
CA LEU A 136 3.84 11.39 -9.96
C LEU A 136 2.61 10.51 -9.67
N MET A 137 2.35 10.26 -8.39
CA MET A 137 1.22 9.46 -7.93
C MET A 137 -0.03 10.33 -7.83
N LEU A 138 -0.81 10.37 -8.90
CA LEU A 138 -2.05 11.16 -9.00
C LEU A 138 -3.31 10.31 -8.81
N GLN A 139 -3.12 9.03 -8.50
CA GLN A 139 -4.20 8.08 -8.23
C GLN A 139 -4.24 7.68 -6.76
N ASN A 140 -5.45 7.54 -6.21
CA ASN A 140 -5.64 7.00 -4.87
C ASN A 140 -5.58 5.47 -4.90
N MET A 141 -4.39 4.91 -4.70
CA MET A 141 -4.18 3.46 -4.66
C MET A 141 -4.54 2.89 -3.29
N LYS A 142 -5.22 1.75 -3.29
CA LYS A 142 -5.69 1.08 -2.07
C LYS A 142 -4.73 -0.02 -1.58
N SER A 143 -3.96 -0.62 -2.49
CA SER A 143 -3.04 -1.71 -2.19
C SER A 143 -1.60 -1.21 -2.16
N PRO A 144 -0.85 -1.49 -1.07
CA PRO A 144 0.57 -1.19 -0.97
C PRO A 144 1.38 -1.83 -2.10
N GLU A 145 1.08 -3.08 -2.46
CA GLU A 145 1.78 -3.79 -3.52
C GLU A 145 1.62 -3.09 -4.87
N SER A 146 0.39 -2.68 -5.20
CA SER A 146 0.14 -1.94 -6.44
C SER A 146 0.82 -0.58 -6.46
N TYR A 147 0.86 0.11 -5.31
CA TYR A 147 1.56 1.37 -5.15
C TYR A 147 3.05 1.22 -5.44
N PHE A 148 3.69 0.25 -4.80
CA PHE A 148 5.13 0.01 -4.97
C PHE A 148 5.47 -0.61 -6.32
N GLN A 149 4.60 -1.42 -6.91
CA GLN A 149 4.75 -1.89 -8.29
C GLN A 149 4.82 -0.70 -9.28
N ALA A 150 4.02 0.33 -9.08
CA ALA A 150 4.09 1.55 -9.87
C ALA A 150 5.34 2.38 -9.54
N ALA A 151 5.62 2.60 -8.25
CA ALA A 151 6.78 3.36 -7.78
C ALA A 151 8.11 2.78 -8.29
N PHE A 152 8.25 1.47 -8.29
CA PHE A 152 9.48 0.81 -8.73
C PHE A 152 9.74 0.86 -10.24
N ARG A 153 8.78 1.36 -11.06
CA ARG A 153 9.01 1.58 -12.50
C ARG A 153 10.13 2.57 -12.76
N VAL A 154 10.35 3.52 -11.86
CA VAL A 154 11.41 4.52 -12.03
C VAL A 154 12.76 4.10 -11.45
N GLN A 155 12.83 2.95 -10.78
CA GLN A 155 14.09 2.44 -10.18
C GLN A 155 15.00 1.71 -11.17
N SER A 156 14.53 1.36 -12.37
CA SER A 156 15.35 0.67 -13.36
C SER A 156 16.58 1.50 -13.68
N PRO A 157 17.79 0.96 -13.57
CA PRO A 157 19.01 1.71 -13.84
C PRO A 157 19.07 2.15 -15.30
N TRP A 158 19.53 3.38 -15.53
CA TRP A 158 19.87 3.87 -16.86
C TRP A 158 21.37 4.09 -16.90
N SER A 159 22.05 3.20 -17.59
CA SER A 159 23.51 3.23 -17.79
C SER A 159 23.84 3.05 -19.26
N ILE A 160 25.00 3.51 -19.63
CA ILE A 160 25.60 3.28 -20.96
C ILE A 160 26.97 2.66 -20.78
N LYS A 161 27.37 1.84 -21.74
CA LYS A 161 28.75 1.32 -21.77
C LYS A 161 29.71 2.50 -21.91
N ASN A 162 30.74 2.50 -21.09
CA ASN A 162 31.81 3.49 -21.16
C ASN A 162 32.97 2.93 -22.01
N PRO A 163 33.03 3.30 -23.31
CA PRO A 163 34.10 2.78 -24.21
C PRO A 163 35.51 3.25 -23.84
N ASN A 164 35.61 4.31 -23.01
CA ASN A 164 36.87 4.88 -22.56
C ASN A 164 37.20 4.52 -21.11
N GLY A 165 36.43 3.60 -20.50
CA GLY A 165 36.67 3.11 -19.14
C GLY A 165 37.87 2.18 -19.09
N ASP A 166 38.40 1.99 -17.89
CA ASP A 166 39.55 1.06 -17.63
C ASP A 166 39.16 -0.39 -17.89
N ASN A 167 37.86 -0.70 -17.92
CA ASN A 167 37.30 -2.01 -18.20
C ASN A 167 36.28 -1.92 -19.34
N PRO A 168 36.33 -2.80 -20.38
CA PRO A 168 35.34 -2.81 -21.47
C PRO A 168 33.89 -3.11 -21.04
N HIS A 169 33.70 -3.57 -19.81
CA HIS A 169 32.39 -3.80 -19.18
C HIS A 169 31.94 -2.65 -18.25
N GLU A 170 32.77 -1.61 -18.12
CA GLU A 170 32.44 -0.47 -17.29
C GLU A 170 31.21 0.28 -17.85
N GLU A 171 30.32 0.63 -16.97
CA GLU A 171 29.09 1.38 -17.29
C GLU A 171 29.10 2.75 -16.61
N SER A 172 28.72 3.76 -17.35
CA SER A 172 28.43 5.09 -16.80
C SER A 172 26.97 5.18 -16.44
N VAL A 173 26.68 5.45 -15.18
CA VAL A 173 25.30 5.61 -14.68
C VAL A 173 24.80 7.01 -15.03
N LEU A 174 23.78 7.09 -15.89
CA LEU A 174 23.16 8.34 -16.33
C LEU A 174 22.05 8.82 -15.37
N LYS A 175 21.43 7.88 -14.67
CA LYS A 175 20.38 8.14 -13.69
C LYS A 175 20.81 7.64 -12.31
N PRO A 176 21.48 8.47 -11.50
CA PRO A 176 21.97 8.05 -10.18
C PRO A 176 20.85 8.00 -9.12
N VAL A 177 19.74 8.72 -9.36
CA VAL A 177 18.60 8.81 -8.44
C VAL A 177 17.28 8.77 -9.21
N CYS A 178 16.22 8.35 -8.52
CA CYS A 178 14.84 8.44 -9.00
C CYS A 178 13.93 8.95 -7.89
N PHE A 179 12.76 9.45 -8.28
CA PHE A 179 11.86 10.15 -7.37
C PHE A 179 10.44 9.61 -7.46
N VAL A 180 9.79 9.51 -6.31
CA VAL A 180 8.36 9.26 -6.18
C VAL A 180 7.74 10.49 -5.55
N PHE A 181 6.88 11.18 -6.28
CA PHE A 181 6.13 12.33 -5.78
C PHE A 181 4.70 11.91 -5.48
N ASP A 182 4.28 12.07 -4.23
CA ASP A 182 2.89 11.85 -3.82
C ASP A 182 2.35 13.12 -3.15
N PHE A 183 1.17 13.54 -3.61
CA PHE A 183 0.52 14.78 -3.17
C PHE A 183 -0.56 14.51 -2.10
N ALA A 184 -0.64 13.27 -1.60
CA ALA A 184 -1.51 12.88 -0.51
C ALA A 184 -0.68 12.19 0.59
N PRO A 185 0.01 12.97 1.45
CA PRO A 185 1.03 12.48 2.37
C PRO A 185 0.50 11.40 3.33
N THR A 186 -0.67 11.58 3.93
CA THR A 186 -1.25 10.57 4.82
C THR A 186 -1.47 9.23 4.12
N ARG A 187 -1.88 9.26 2.86
CA ARG A 187 -2.05 8.04 2.06
C ARG A 187 -0.70 7.41 1.74
N ALA A 188 0.26 8.20 1.26
CA ALA A 188 1.60 7.73 0.90
C ALA A 188 2.29 7.06 2.09
N LEU A 189 2.29 7.72 3.24
CA LEU A 189 2.91 7.20 4.46
C LEU A 189 2.22 5.93 4.97
N ARG A 190 0.89 5.82 4.79
CA ARG A 190 0.18 4.57 5.09
C ARG A 190 0.63 3.43 4.17
N GLN A 191 0.79 3.67 2.86
CA GLN A 191 1.29 2.65 1.94
C GLN A 191 2.70 2.21 2.32
N ILE A 192 3.58 3.14 2.69
CA ILE A 192 4.94 2.85 3.15
C ILE A 192 4.91 2.02 4.44
N ALA A 193 4.09 2.39 5.41
CA ALA A 193 3.96 1.67 6.67
C ALA A 193 3.44 0.24 6.46
N GLU A 194 2.39 0.07 5.66
CA GLU A 194 1.79 -1.25 5.39
C GLU A 194 2.72 -2.14 4.56
N TYR A 195 3.38 -1.60 3.55
CA TYR A 195 4.34 -2.35 2.73
C TYR A 195 5.59 -2.73 3.52
N GLY A 196 6.21 -1.79 4.22
CA GLY A 196 7.39 -2.05 5.04
C GLY A 196 7.14 -3.12 6.10
N ALA A 197 6.01 -3.03 6.80
CA ALA A 197 5.62 -4.03 7.76
C ALA A 197 5.41 -5.43 7.14
N GLY A 198 5.00 -5.51 5.87
CA GLY A 198 4.80 -6.78 5.14
C GLY A 198 6.08 -7.40 4.58
N LEU A 199 7.17 -6.64 4.42
CA LEU A 199 8.42 -7.15 3.81
C LEU A 199 9.20 -8.12 4.70
N SER A 200 9.05 -8.03 6.01
CA SER A 200 9.78 -8.84 6.97
C SER A 200 8.82 -9.64 7.86
N PRO A 201 8.24 -10.73 7.35
CA PRO A 201 7.25 -11.52 8.09
C PRO A 201 7.82 -12.15 9.37
N GLU A 202 9.14 -12.30 9.47
CA GLU A 202 9.83 -12.79 10.65
C GLU A 202 10.02 -11.73 11.74
N THR A 203 9.89 -10.46 11.37
CA THR A 203 10.06 -9.34 12.29
C THR A 203 8.72 -9.04 12.96
N SER A 204 8.61 -9.35 14.23
CA SER A 204 7.40 -9.09 15.02
C SER A 204 7.17 -7.61 15.35
N ASN A 205 8.15 -6.75 15.12
CA ASN A 205 8.05 -5.30 15.32
C ASN A 205 7.91 -4.56 13.98
N PRO A 206 6.73 -4.00 13.66
CA PRO A 206 6.49 -3.25 12.43
C PRO A 206 7.40 -2.02 12.27
N GLU A 207 7.83 -1.39 13.35
CA GLU A 207 8.71 -0.22 13.29
C GLU A 207 10.08 -0.58 12.71
N VAL A 208 10.64 -1.72 13.13
CA VAL A 208 11.91 -2.23 12.59
C VAL A 208 11.79 -2.57 11.11
N ALA A 209 10.67 -3.18 10.70
CA ALA A 209 10.43 -3.51 9.30
C ALA A 209 10.32 -2.25 8.43
N VAL A 210 9.60 -1.23 8.90
CA VAL A 210 9.49 0.07 8.22
C VAL A 210 10.84 0.79 8.19
N GLU A 211 11.62 0.74 9.27
CA GLU A 211 12.97 1.30 9.32
C GLU A 211 13.89 0.70 8.24
N GLN A 212 13.83 -0.61 8.04
CA GLN A 212 14.60 -1.27 6.97
C GLN A 212 14.20 -0.75 5.58
N LEU A 213 12.90 -0.59 5.32
CA LEU A 213 12.42 -0.05 4.05
C LEU A 213 12.89 1.40 3.85
N VAL A 214 12.81 2.24 4.86
CA VAL A 214 13.17 3.67 4.79
C VAL A 214 14.67 3.89 4.55
N LYS A 215 15.53 2.95 4.92
CA LYS A 215 16.95 2.98 4.56
C LYS A 215 17.18 2.93 3.04
N PHE A 216 16.30 2.24 2.30
CA PHE A 216 16.36 2.16 0.84
C PHE A 216 15.50 3.22 0.13
N LEU A 217 14.46 3.70 0.79
CA LEU A 217 13.53 4.69 0.27
C LEU A 217 13.40 5.84 1.28
N PRO A 218 14.37 6.76 1.34
CA PRO A 218 14.28 7.91 2.25
C PRO A 218 13.01 8.71 1.99
N VAL A 219 12.25 8.98 3.04
CA VAL A 219 11.00 9.75 2.97
C VAL A 219 11.25 11.16 3.41
N LEU A 220 10.95 12.12 2.54
CA LEU A 220 11.02 13.55 2.83
C LEU A 220 9.58 14.09 2.93
N ALA A 221 9.28 14.82 3.96
CA ALA A 221 8.01 15.51 4.10
C ALA A 221 8.20 16.99 4.41
N TYR A 222 7.23 17.78 3.97
CA TYR A 222 7.17 19.20 4.22
C TYR A 222 6.20 19.46 5.36
N ASP A 223 6.68 20.05 6.44
CA ASP A 223 5.92 20.34 7.66
C ASP A 223 5.27 21.73 7.67
N GLY A 224 5.32 22.45 6.55
CA GLY A 224 4.86 23.83 6.42
C GLY A 224 5.98 24.88 6.62
N SER A 225 7.13 24.47 7.11
CA SER A 225 8.29 25.35 7.31
C SER A 225 9.58 24.79 6.70
N ASN A 226 9.82 23.51 6.84
CA ASN A 226 11.04 22.85 6.38
C ASN A 226 10.73 21.50 5.71
N MET A 227 11.69 21.06 4.91
CA MET A 227 11.72 19.70 4.37
C MET A 227 12.54 18.83 5.33
N THR A 228 11.92 17.84 5.94
CA THR A 228 12.55 16.95 6.91
C THR A 228 12.49 15.50 6.45
N GLN A 229 13.52 14.73 6.75
CA GLN A 229 13.47 13.29 6.60
C GLN A 229 12.68 12.70 7.77
N ILE A 230 11.70 11.87 7.45
CA ILE A 230 10.85 11.21 8.44
C ILE A 230 11.42 9.83 8.73
N ASP A 231 11.55 9.49 10.01
CA ASP A 231 11.90 8.15 10.48
C ASP A 231 10.70 7.19 10.49
N ALA A 232 10.94 5.93 10.75
CA ALA A 232 9.91 4.89 10.77
C ALA A 232 8.82 5.19 11.81
N GLY A 233 9.20 5.70 12.99
CA GLY A 233 8.27 6.09 14.04
C GLY A 233 7.33 7.18 13.59
N GLY A 234 7.86 8.25 13.00
CA GLY A 234 7.07 9.37 12.47
C GLY A 234 6.15 8.95 11.32
N ILE A 235 6.61 8.06 10.43
CA ILE A 235 5.76 7.50 9.35
C ILE A 235 4.57 6.75 9.94
N LEU A 236 4.81 5.90 10.93
CA LEU A 236 3.74 5.13 11.58
C LEU A 236 2.76 6.05 12.32
N ASP A 237 3.24 7.07 13.02
CA ASP A 237 2.40 8.03 13.72
C ASP A 237 1.48 8.80 12.76
N ILE A 238 2.02 9.32 11.66
CA ILE A 238 1.24 10.05 10.66
C ILE A 238 0.26 9.11 9.94
N ALA A 239 0.68 7.89 9.61
CA ALA A 239 -0.19 6.90 8.97
C ALA A 239 -1.40 6.54 9.83
N LEU A 240 -1.26 6.61 11.15
CA LEU A 240 -2.30 6.30 12.12
C LEU A 240 -3.11 7.52 12.57
N ALA A 241 -2.57 8.73 12.48
CA ALA A 241 -3.20 9.97 12.96
C ALA A 241 -4.59 10.23 12.37
N GLY A 242 -4.82 9.84 11.12
CA GLY A 242 -6.13 9.93 10.47
C GLY A 242 -7.04 8.70 10.67
N THR A 243 -6.67 7.77 11.55
CA THR A 243 -7.37 6.50 11.72
C THR A 243 -8.26 6.57 12.97
N SER A 244 -9.57 6.34 12.83
CA SER A 244 -10.48 6.24 13.97
C SER A 244 -10.40 4.86 14.63
N ALA A 245 -10.79 4.77 15.92
CA ALA A 245 -10.93 3.50 16.62
C ALA A 245 -11.79 2.48 15.84
N THR A 246 -12.85 2.96 15.18
CA THR A 246 -13.73 2.15 14.33
C THR A 246 -12.98 1.55 13.12
N LEU A 247 -12.08 2.32 12.49
CA LEU A 247 -11.27 1.83 11.37
C LEU A 247 -10.22 0.82 11.82
N LEU A 248 -9.64 1.00 13.01
CA LEU A 248 -8.73 0.01 13.60
C LEU A 248 -9.48 -1.27 13.99
N ALA A 249 -10.65 -1.16 14.59
CA ALA A 249 -11.50 -2.32 14.88
C ALA A 249 -11.85 -3.11 13.61
N ARG A 250 -12.14 -2.43 12.48
CA ARG A 250 -12.37 -3.07 11.19
C ARG A 250 -11.15 -3.82 10.65
N LYS A 251 -9.92 -3.45 11.01
CA LYS A 251 -8.72 -4.24 10.64
C LYS A 251 -8.72 -5.61 11.31
N TRP A 252 -9.26 -5.71 12.51
CA TRP A 252 -9.43 -7.00 13.22
C TRP A 252 -10.57 -7.85 12.66
N GLU A 253 -11.53 -7.24 11.98
CA GLU A 253 -12.59 -7.91 11.23
C GLU A 253 -12.16 -8.19 9.77
N SER A 254 -10.92 -7.90 9.42
CA SER A 254 -10.43 -8.06 8.05
C SER A 254 -10.23 -9.52 7.69
N ALA A 255 -10.69 -9.86 6.49
CA ALA A 255 -10.46 -11.17 5.88
C ALA A 255 -8.96 -11.52 5.70
N ILE A 256 -8.07 -10.53 5.81
CA ILE A 256 -6.61 -10.69 5.71
C ILE A 256 -6.01 -11.43 6.92
N LEU A 257 -6.67 -11.37 8.08
CA LEU A 257 -6.20 -12.05 9.30
C LEU A 257 -6.34 -13.57 9.23
N VAL A 258 -7.20 -14.07 8.35
CA VAL A 258 -7.51 -15.48 8.23
C VAL A 258 -7.45 -15.91 6.76
N ASN A 259 -6.96 -17.12 6.54
CA ASN A 259 -6.92 -17.73 5.22
C ASN A 259 -7.82 -18.96 5.15
N VAL A 260 -8.69 -18.97 4.15
CA VAL A 260 -9.65 -20.05 3.90
C VAL A 260 -9.58 -20.53 2.43
N ASP A 261 -8.39 -20.46 1.83
CA ASP A 261 -8.17 -21.04 0.51
C ASP A 261 -8.23 -22.58 0.54
N ASN A 262 -8.30 -23.20 -0.64
CA ASN A 262 -8.42 -24.66 -0.73
C ASN A 262 -7.22 -25.37 -0.12
N ASP A 263 -6.01 -24.83 -0.25
CA ASP A 263 -4.79 -25.46 0.23
C ASP A 263 -4.75 -25.45 1.76
N THR A 264 -5.13 -24.32 2.37
CA THR A 264 -5.26 -24.20 3.82
C THR A 264 -6.34 -25.14 4.36
N LEU A 265 -7.52 -25.18 3.72
CA LEU A 265 -8.59 -26.09 4.14
C LEU A 265 -8.19 -27.56 4.02
N LYS A 266 -7.47 -27.95 2.97
CA LYS A 266 -6.92 -29.31 2.81
C LYS A 266 -5.91 -29.65 3.91
N LYS A 267 -5.05 -28.72 4.29
CA LYS A 267 -4.08 -28.92 5.40
C LYS A 267 -4.80 -29.15 6.72
N ILE A 268 -5.87 -28.39 7.00
CA ILE A 268 -6.70 -28.60 8.19
C ILE A 268 -7.33 -30.01 8.15
N MET A 269 -7.94 -30.39 7.02
CA MET A 269 -8.59 -31.69 6.86
C MET A 269 -7.61 -32.89 6.97
N ALA A 270 -6.36 -32.70 6.55
CA ALA A 270 -5.30 -33.71 6.64
C ALA A 270 -4.69 -33.83 8.03
N ASN A 271 -4.98 -32.93 8.97
CA ASN A 271 -4.42 -32.90 10.31
C ASN A 271 -5.54 -32.92 11.35
N GLN A 272 -5.70 -34.08 12.04
CA GLN A 272 -6.77 -34.26 13.03
C GLN A 272 -6.67 -33.25 14.19
N ALA A 273 -5.46 -32.98 14.68
CA ALA A 273 -5.27 -31.97 15.75
C ALA A 273 -5.68 -30.57 15.31
N ALA A 274 -5.39 -30.18 14.04
CA ALA A 274 -5.84 -28.92 13.50
C ALA A 274 -7.36 -28.86 13.32
N MET A 275 -7.97 -29.96 12.89
CA MET A 275 -9.42 -30.04 12.79
C MET A 275 -10.07 -29.92 14.18
N ASP A 276 -9.55 -30.59 15.18
CA ASP A 276 -10.05 -30.53 16.57
C ASP A 276 -9.88 -29.10 17.12
N ALA A 277 -8.73 -28.45 16.86
CA ALA A 277 -8.49 -27.07 17.25
C ALA A 277 -9.51 -26.12 16.65
N VAL A 278 -9.77 -26.23 15.32
CA VAL A 278 -10.78 -25.38 14.64
C VAL A 278 -12.17 -25.67 15.19
N MET A 279 -12.52 -26.93 15.45
CA MET A 279 -13.83 -27.29 15.98
C MET A 279 -14.03 -26.84 17.44
N ASN A 280 -12.96 -26.55 18.18
CA ASN A 280 -13.02 -25.92 19.49
C ASN A 280 -13.32 -24.42 19.45
N ILE A 281 -13.10 -23.75 18.30
CA ILE A 281 -13.50 -22.37 18.11
C ILE A 281 -15.03 -22.28 18.14
N GLU A 282 -15.55 -21.34 18.93
CA GLU A 282 -16.98 -21.11 19.08
C GLU A 282 -17.71 -20.95 17.73
N GLY A 283 -18.75 -21.73 17.58
CA GLY A 283 -19.61 -21.70 16.39
C GLY A 283 -19.19 -22.67 15.28
N PHE A 284 -18.02 -23.33 15.33
CA PHE A 284 -17.65 -24.35 14.35
C PHE A 284 -18.33 -25.70 14.62
N ARG A 285 -18.55 -26.08 15.88
CA ARG A 285 -19.25 -27.32 16.23
C ARG A 285 -20.63 -27.42 15.57
N ALA A 286 -21.33 -26.31 15.47
CA ALA A 286 -22.65 -26.26 14.82
C ALA A 286 -22.59 -26.42 13.28
N LEU A 287 -21.44 -26.18 12.66
CA LEU A 287 -21.27 -26.29 11.20
C LEU A 287 -20.93 -27.72 10.77
N GLY A 288 -20.34 -28.52 11.69
CA GLY A 288 -19.83 -29.87 11.40
C GLY A 288 -18.56 -29.83 10.52
N SER A 289 -17.71 -30.83 10.67
CA SER A 289 -16.43 -30.95 9.95
C SER A 289 -16.59 -31.11 8.43
N GLY A 290 -17.70 -31.67 7.96
CA GLY A 290 -17.99 -31.86 6.53
C GLY A 290 -18.14 -30.56 5.71
N ILE A 291 -18.22 -29.40 6.36
CA ILE A 291 -18.28 -28.11 5.64
C ILE A 291 -17.00 -27.83 4.85
N PHE A 292 -15.83 -28.19 5.39
CA PHE A 292 -14.53 -28.02 4.75
C PHE A 292 -14.42 -28.85 3.48
N GLU A 293 -14.78 -30.14 3.56
CA GLU A 293 -14.81 -31.04 2.41
C GLU A 293 -15.76 -30.55 1.31
N THR A 294 -16.97 -30.11 1.72
CA THR A 294 -17.94 -29.55 0.78
C THR A 294 -17.38 -28.36 0.03
N VAL A 295 -16.70 -27.42 0.70
CA VAL A 295 -16.15 -26.22 0.08
C VAL A 295 -15.02 -26.57 -0.89
N VAL A 296 -14.11 -27.46 -0.48
CA VAL A 296 -12.97 -27.86 -1.31
C VAL A 296 -13.45 -28.60 -2.56
N ASN A 297 -14.25 -29.66 -2.40
CA ASN A 297 -14.71 -30.51 -3.53
C ASN A 297 -15.56 -29.71 -4.54
N LYS A 298 -16.50 -28.89 -4.08
CA LYS A 298 -17.31 -28.05 -4.97
C LYS A 298 -16.48 -26.98 -5.69
N SER A 299 -15.55 -26.35 -5.01
CA SER A 299 -14.64 -25.37 -5.59
C SER A 299 -13.76 -25.97 -6.69
N GLU A 300 -13.21 -27.15 -6.47
CA GLU A 300 -12.36 -27.86 -7.45
C GLU A 300 -13.19 -28.33 -8.64
N SER A 301 -14.34 -28.92 -8.40
CA SER A 301 -15.27 -29.33 -9.47
C SER A 301 -15.66 -28.16 -10.39
N VAL A 302 -15.93 -26.98 -9.80
CA VAL A 302 -16.25 -25.78 -10.61
C VAL A 302 -15.03 -25.32 -11.42
N LYS A 303 -13.83 -25.32 -10.82
CA LYS A 303 -12.59 -24.95 -11.52
C LYS A 303 -12.28 -25.88 -12.68
N GLU A 304 -12.43 -27.20 -12.50
CA GLU A 304 -12.20 -28.19 -13.55
C GLU A 304 -13.20 -28.04 -14.69
N LYS A 305 -14.50 -27.92 -14.37
CA LYS A 305 -15.54 -27.75 -15.39
C LYS A 305 -15.39 -26.45 -16.17
N ARG A 306 -14.87 -25.37 -15.56
CA ARG A 306 -14.55 -24.13 -16.28
C ARG A 306 -13.32 -24.25 -17.19
N LYS A 307 -12.33 -25.09 -16.83
CA LYS A 307 -11.16 -25.33 -17.69
C LYS A 307 -11.51 -26.11 -18.97
N VAL A 308 -12.56 -26.91 -18.95
CA VAL A 308 -13.00 -27.74 -20.11
C VAL A 308 -13.67 -26.89 -21.21
N GLY A 309 -13.89 -25.58 -21.00
CA GLY A 309 -14.08 -24.58 -22.02
C GLY A 309 -15.50 -24.40 -22.58
N ASP A 310 -15.60 -23.71 -23.71
CA ASP A 310 -16.75 -23.04 -24.31
C ASP A 310 -17.93 -23.92 -24.81
N GLY A 311 -17.92 -25.22 -24.58
CA GLY A 311 -18.96 -26.15 -25.01
C GLY A 311 -20.13 -26.42 -24.07
N LEU A 312 -20.24 -25.68 -22.94
CA LEU A 312 -21.26 -25.91 -21.93
C LEU A 312 -22.61 -25.30 -22.35
N SER A 313 -23.67 -26.11 -22.32
CA SER A 313 -25.03 -25.62 -22.52
C SER A 313 -25.45 -24.60 -21.44
N GLU A 314 -26.38 -23.70 -21.78
CA GLU A 314 -26.91 -22.67 -20.88
C GLU A 314 -27.42 -23.23 -19.53
N LYS A 315 -28.02 -24.43 -19.56
CA LYS A 315 -28.49 -25.13 -18.36
C LYS A 315 -27.33 -25.51 -17.43
N LYS A 316 -26.23 -26.06 -18.01
CA LYS A 316 -25.02 -26.41 -17.23
C LYS A 316 -24.29 -25.18 -16.69
N LYS A 317 -24.30 -24.05 -17.40
CA LYS A 317 -23.75 -22.78 -16.92
C LYS A 317 -24.52 -22.26 -15.69
N LYS A 318 -25.86 -22.36 -15.71
CA LYS A 318 -26.70 -21.98 -14.54
C LYS A 318 -26.43 -22.88 -13.34
N GLU A 319 -26.39 -24.19 -13.52
CA GLU A 319 -26.08 -25.17 -12.46
C GLU A 319 -24.68 -24.89 -11.84
N LEU A 320 -23.68 -24.61 -12.65
CA LEU A 320 -22.33 -24.25 -12.18
C LEU A 320 -22.35 -22.96 -11.37
N THR A 321 -23.15 -21.98 -11.77
CA THR A 321 -23.27 -20.70 -11.04
C THR A 321 -23.92 -20.89 -9.66
N GLU A 322 -24.88 -21.78 -9.55
CA GLU A 322 -25.51 -22.10 -8.26
C GLU A 322 -24.56 -22.85 -7.32
N VAL A 323 -23.85 -23.85 -7.85
CA VAL A 323 -22.81 -24.57 -7.08
C VAL A 323 -21.71 -23.59 -6.60
N GLU A 324 -21.34 -22.64 -7.48
CA GLU A 324 -20.37 -21.60 -7.12
C GLU A 324 -20.88 -20.68 -6.00
N LYS A 325 -22.10 -20.25 -6.04
CA LYS A 325 -22.73 -19.45 -4.99
C LYS A 325 -22.75 -20.21 -3.66
N GLU A 326 -23.09 -21.49 -3.70
CA GLU A 326 -23.18 -22.32 -2.51
C GLU A 326 -21.81 -22.48 -1.81
N TYR A 327 -20.76 -22.89 -2.53
CA TYR A 327 -19.46 -23.06 -1.88
C TYR A 327 -18.84 -21.73 -1.44
N LYS A 328 -19.08 -20.63 -2.20
CA LYS A 328 -18.65 -19.29 -1.79
C LYS A 328 -19.35 -18.84 -0.50
N SER A 329 -20.65 -19.11 -0.37
CA SER A 329 -21.40 -18.81 0.86
C SER A 329 -20.86 -19.60 2.05
N LYS A 330 -20.62 -20.92 1.88
CA LYS A 330 -20.05 -21.76 2.94
C LYS A 330 -18.63 -21.33 3.33
N ARG A 331 -17.78 -20.98 2.33
CA ARG A 331 -16.44 -20.44 2.58
C ARG A 331 -16.48 -19.15 3.36
N LYS A 332 -17.37 -18.24 2.98
CA LYS A 332 -17.60 -16.98 3.69
C LYS A 332 -18.01 -17.22 5.14
N LEU A 333 -18.87 -18.22 5.40
CA LEU A 333 -19.29 -18.59 6.73
C LEU A 333 -18.12 -19.09 7.59
N ILE A 334 -17.24 -19.95 7.03
CA ILE A 334 -15.99 -20.37 7.70
C ILE A 334 -15.13 -19.14 8.03
N GLN A 335 -14.93 -18.26 7.06
CA GLN A 335 -14.13 -17.06 7.22
C GLN A 335 -14.68 -16.13 8.31
N GLU A 336 -15.99 -15.89 8.34
CA GLU A 336 -16.66 -15.07 9.36
C GLU A 336 -16.47 -15.63 10.76
N LYS A 337 -16.52 -16.97 10.92
CA LYS A 337 -16.30 -17.61 12.23
C LYS A 337 -14.85 -17.45 12.69
N LEU A 338 -13.88 -17.62 11.79
CA LEU A 338 -12.47 -17.42 12.10
C LEU A 338 -12.16 -15.95 12.41
N ILE A 339 -12.75 -15.02 11.67
CA ILE A 339 -12.63 -13.58 11.96
C ILE A 339 -13.21 -13.26 13.33
N LYS A 340 -14.40 -13.79 13.66
CA LYS A 340 -15.00 -13.60 14.98
C LYS A 340 -14.12 -14.11 16.12
N PHE A 341 -13.42 -15.20 15.91
CA PHE A 341 -12.39 -15.66 16.85
C PHE A 341 -11.23 -14.65 16.91
N ALA A 342 -10.68 -14.23 15.76
CA ALA A 342 -9.58 -13.29 15.70
C ALA A 342 -9.86 -11.95 16.39
N THR A 343 -11.13 -11.52 16.45
CA THR A 343 -11.52 -10.29 17.16
C THR A 343 -11.41 -10.39 18.70
N ARG A 344 -11.19 -11.57 19.25
CA ARG A 344 -10.91 -11.76 20.69
C ARG A 344 -9.47 -11.42 21.04
N ILE A 345 -8.55 -11.42 20.08
CA ILE A 345 -7.14 -11.14 20.31
C ILE A 345 -6.90 -9.72 20.86
N PRO A 346 -7.54 -8.66 20.37
CA PRO A 346 -7.41 -7.32 20.96
C PRO A 346 -7.85 -7.29 22.44
N ALA A 347 -8.96 -7.96 22.75
CA ALA A 347 -9.42 -8.03 24.14
C ALA A 347 -8.41 -8.74 25.04
N PHE A 348 -7.82 -9.83 24.56
CA PHE A 348 -6.74 -10.52 25.25
C PHE A 348 -5.54 -9.59 25.50
N MET A 349 -5.05 -8.92 24.45
CA MET A 349 -3.91 -8.02 24.57
C MET A 349 -4.20 -6.82 25.47
N TYR A 350 -5.43 -6.33 25.47
CA TYR A 350 -5.85 -5.23 26.35
C TYR A 350 -5.87 -5.63 27.82
N LEU A 351 -6.22 -6.89 28.13
CA LEU A 351 -6.26 -7.39 29.50
C LEU A 351 -4.86 -7.71 30.07
N THR A 352 -3.82 -7.73 29.23
CA THR A 352 -2.45 -7.98 29.67
C THR A 352 -1.73 -6.68 29.97
N ASP A 353 -0.79 -6.70 30.92
CA ASP A 353 0.13 -5.59 31.17
C ASP A 353 1.34 -5.60 30.23
N PHE A 354 1.40 -6.59 29.32
CA PHE A 354 2.54 -6.83 28.42
C PHE A 354 2.35 -6.28 27.01
N ARG A 355 1.68 -5.15 26.89
CA ARG A 355 1.35 -4.51 25.59
C ARG A 355 2.58 -4.13 24.76
N GLU A 356 3.72 -4.02 25.39
CA GLU A 356 5.00 -3.72 24.73
C GLU A 356 5.59 -4.93 23.98
N ASN A 357 5.13 -6.13 24.32
CA ASN A 357 5.64 -7.37 23.78
C ASN A 357 4.87 -7.78 22.52
N THR A 358 5.44 -8.69 21.75
CA THR A 358 4.73 -9.23 20.59
C THR A 358 3.56 -10.10 21.03
N LEU A 359 2.55 -10.22 20.19
CA LEU A 359 1.41 -11.09 20.45
C LEU A 359 1.86 -12.52 20.75
N MET A 360 2.82 -13.03 19.98
CA MET A 360 3.33 -14.39 20.15
C MET A 360 4.07 -14.58 21.46
N ASP A 361 4.89 -13.62 21.89
CA ASP A 361 5.59 -13.69 23.18
C ASP A 361 4.60 -13.68 24.35
N VAL A 362 3.57 -12.84 24.28
CA VAL A 362 2.53 -12.79 25.31
C VAL A 362 1.77 -14.10 25.39
N ILE A 363 1.34 -14.65 24.25
CA ILE A 363 0.61 -15.92 24.19
C ILE A 363 1.46 -17.09 24.67
N THR A 364 2.73 -17.16 24.26
CA THR A 364 3.54 -18.37 24.47
C THR A 364 4.31 -18.37 25.78
N LYS A 365 4.69 -17.21 26.29
CA LYS A 365 5.63 -17.11 27.42
C LYS A 365 5.06 -16.41 28.64
N LEU A 366 4.21 -15.41 28.43
CA LEU A 366 3.80 -14.49 29.50
C LEU A 366 2.42 -14.84 30.08
N GLU A 367 1.40 -15.01 29.22
CA GLU A 367 0.01 -15.18 29.64
C GLU A 367 -0.74 -16.31 28.88
N PRO A 368 -0.18 -17.53 28.81
CA PRO A 368 -0.82 -18.67 28.11
C PRO A 368 -2.18 -19.04 28.66
N ASP A 369 -2.34 -18.99 30.00
CA ASP A 369 -3.59 -19.36 30.68
C ASP A 369 -4.69 -18.33 30.42
N LEU A 370 -4.34 -17.01 30.44
CA LEU A 370 -5.27 -15.98 30.12
C LEU A 370 -5.68 -16.06 28.64
N PHE A 371 -4.73 -16.38 27.75
CA PHE A 371 -5.03 -16.60 26.34
C PHE A 371 -6.07 -17.71 26.17
N TYR A 372 -5.88 -18.86 26.83
CA TYR A 372 -6.86 -19.93 26.79
C TYR A 372 -8.23 -19.52 27.37
N ALA A 373 -8.25 -18.83 28.51
CA ALA A 373 -9.48 -18.33 29.10
C ALA A 373 -10.29 -17.41 28.22
N VAL A 374 -9.62 -16.52 27.48
CA VAL A 374 -10.27 -15.54 26.59
C VAL A 374 -10.66 -16.13 25.23
N THR A 375 -9.82 -17.00 24.66
CA THR A 375 -9.97 -17.49 23.29
C THR A 375 -10.55 -18.90 23.18
N GLY A 376 -10.35 -19.73 24.19
CA GLY A 376 -10.72 -21.16 24.18
C GLY A 376 -9.74 -22.05 23.41
N LEU A 377 -8.60 -21.51 22.96
CA LEU A 377 -7.54 -22.30 22.32
C LEU A 377 -6.30 -22.37 23.19
N THR A 378 -5.67 -23.55 23.19
CA THR A 378 -4.33 -23.66 23.77
C THR A 378 -3.29 -22.98 22.90
N VAL A 379 -2.14 -22.67 23.48
CA VAL A 379 -0.98 -22.14 22.73
C VAL A 379 -0.55 -23.07 21.60
N ALA A 380 -0.55 -24.38 21.88
CA ALA A 380 -0.18 -25.40 20.90
C ALA A 380 -1.16 -25.40 19.69
N ASP A 381 -2.46 -25.36 19.96
CA ASP A 381 -3.49 -25.30 18.92
C ASP A 381 -3.39 -24.04 18.07
N PHE A 382 -3.18 -22.89 18.72
CA PHE A 382 -3.01 -21.62 18.01
C PHE A 382 -1.77 -21.63 17.12
N ASN A 383 -0.62 -22.09 17.65
CA ASN A 383 0.62 -22.21 16.88
C ASN A 383 0.48 -23.18 15.70
N LEU A 384 -0.22 -24.29 15.90
CA LEU A 384 -0.52 -25.23 14.83
C LEU A 384 -1.33 -24.55 13.71
N LEU A 385 -2.40 -23.83 14.06
CA LEU A 385 -3.23 -23.13 13.06
C LEU A 385 -2.46 -22.00 12.36
N VAL A 386 -1.56 -21.30 13.05
CA VAL A 386 -0.65 -20.32 12.44
C VAL A 386 0.31 -21.01 11.46
N SER A 387 0.91 -22.13 11.84
CA SER A 387 1.86 -22.88 10.99
C SER A 387 1.21 -23.43 9.72
N LEU A 388 -0.08 -23.77 9.79
CA LEU A 388 -0.86 -24.21 8.63
C LEU A 388 -1.36 -23.04 7.76
N GLY A 389 -1.12 -21.79 8.19
CA GLY A 389 -1.51 -20.59 7.48
C GLY A 389 -2.98 -20.21 7.65
N VAL A 390 -3.69 -20.75 8.65
CA VAL A 390 -5.09 -20.38 8.96
C VAL A 390 -5.16 -18.97 9.51
N PHE A 391 -4.27 -18.63 10.43
CA PHE A 391 -4.13 -17.28 10.99
C PHE A 391 -2.85 -16.62 10.50
N ASN A 392 -2.96 -15.37 10.10
CA ASN A 392 -1.83 -14.55 9.71
C ASN A 392 -1.28 -13.79 10.92
N SER A 393 -0.32 -14.42 11.62
CA SER A 393 0.28 -13.83 12.82
C SER A 393 0.98 -12.51 12.59
N THR A 394 1.55 -12.29 11.41
CA THR A 394 2.19 -11.02 11.02
C THR A 394 1.17 -9.89 10.97
N HIS A 395 0.05 -10.09 10.28
CA HIS A 395 -1.02 -9.09 10.24
C HIS A 395 -1.69 -8.89 11.59
N MET A 396 -1.79 -9.93 12.42
CA MET A 396 -2.27 -9.80 13.80
C MET A 396 -1.33 -8.93 14.63
N ASN A 397 -0.01 -9.14 14.56
CA ASN A 397 0.97 -8.28 15.24
C ASN A 397 0.89 -6.82 14.77
N GLN A 398 0.75 -6.58 13.47
CA GLN A 398 0.58 -5.24 12.91
C GLN A 398 -0.69 -4.55 13.44
N ALA A 399 -1.79 -5.28 13.55
CA ALA A 399 -3.04 -4.75 14.06
C ALA A 399 -2.93 -4.41 15.56
N VAL A 400 -2.29 -5.28 16.37
CA VAL A 400 -2.00 -5.00 17.78
C VAL A 400 -1.14 -3.75 17.93
N PHE A 401 -0.06 -3.65 17.15
CA PHE A 401 0.84 -2.51 17.18
C PHE A 401 0.14 -1.21 16.78
N ALA A 402 -0.66 -1.24 15.72
CA ALA A 402 -1.43 -0.07 15.28
C ALA A 402 -2.45 0.37 16.34
N PHE A 403 -3.11 -0.58 17.01
CA PHE A 403 -4.05 -0.27 18.08
C PHE A 403 -3.35 0.35 19.28
N ARG A 404 -2.18 -0.17 19.67
CA ARG A 404 -1.37 0.38 20.77
C ARG A 404 -0.95 1.83 20.48
N ARG A 405 -0.44 2.10 19.28
CA ARG A 405 -0.06 3.49 18.93
C ARG A 405 -1.26 4.42 18.90
N TYR A 406 -2.43 3.96 18.47
CA TYR A 406 -3.64 4.74 18.56
C TYR A 406 -4.03 5.04 20.00
N GLU A 407 -3.92 4.07 20.91
CA GLU A 407 -4.20 4.24 22.33
C GLU A 407 -3.21 5.26 22.96
N ASP A 408 -1.92 5.14 22.68
CA ASP A 408 -0.90 6.07 23.14
C ASP A 408 -1.19 7.51 22.67
N SER A 409 -1.55 7.69 21.41
CA SER A 409 -1.94 8.98 20.85
C SER A 409 -3.21 9.53 21.49
N SER A 410 -4.19 8.68 21.80
CA SER A 410 -5.44 9.05 22.46
C SER A 410 -5.20 9.48 23.90
N LEU A 411 -4.35 8.78 24.65
CA LEU A 411 -3.96 9.12 26.00
C LEU A 411 -3.18 10.45 26.05
N ALA A 412 -2.28 10.65 25.09
CA ALA A 412 -1.56 11.92 24.94
C ALA A 412 -2.53 13.09 24.67
N TYR A 413 -3.55 12.88 23.84
CA TYR A 413 -4.60 13.86 23.56
C TYR A 413 -5.38 14.28 24.81
N THR A 414 -5.68 13.34 25.70
CA THR A 414 -6.39 13.62 26.95
C THR A 414 -5.50 14.31 28.02
N GLY A 415 -4.24 14.61 27.72
CA GLY A 415 -3.30 15.23 28.64
C GLY A 415 -2.67 14.26 29.64
N ILE A 416 -2.89 12.97 29.47
CA ILE A 416 -2.22 11.93 30.26
C ILE A 416 -0.78 11.78 29.74
N GLU A 417 0.17 11.69 30.66
CA GLU A 417 1.60 11.61 30.32
C GLU A 417 1.91 10.44 29.39
N SER A 418 2.62 10.72 28.29
CA SER A 418 3.17 9.67 27.44
C SER A 418 4.48 9.14 28.04
N HIS A 419 4.86 7.90 27.73
CA HIS A 419 6.11 7.29 28.17
C HIS A 419 7.37 8.06 27.78
N LYS A 420 7.29 8.95 26.80
CA LYS A 420 8.41 9.76 26.29
C LYS A 420 8.56 11.12 26.98
N GLY A 421 7.77 11.42 28.00
CA GLY A 421 7.82 12.71 28.70
C GLY A 421 7.31 13.90 27.90
N LEU A 422 6.65 13.67 26.78
CA LEU A 422 6.02 14.65 25.91
C LEU A 422 4.50 14.53 25.99
N ARG A 423 3.79 15.62 25.80
CA ARG A 423 2.32 15.64 25.74
C ARG A 423 1.88 16.07 24.36
N HIS A 424 0.94 15.33 23.79
CA HIS A 424 0.25 15.71 22.55
C HIS A 424 -1.10 16.35 22.89
N TYR A 425 -1.41 17.46 22.27
CA TYR A 425 -2.68 18.15 22.43
C TYR A 425 -3.45 18.13 21.12
N GLY A 426 -4.39 17.22 21.04
CA GLY A 426 -5.42 17.22 20.04
C GLY A 426 -5.00 16.93 18.60
N LEU A 427 -5.93 17.24 17.72
CA LEU A 427 -5.77 17.08 16.27
C LEU A 427 -4.65 17.93 15.65
N TYR A 428 -4.03 18.79 16.43
CA TYR A 428 -3.02 19.74 15.95
C TYR A 428 -1.59 19.30 16.21
N ASP A 429 -1.38 18.06 16.67
CA ASP A 429 -0.05 17.47 16.93
C ASP A 429 0.90 18.40 17.72
N THR A 430 0.33 19.25 18.59
CA THR A 430 1.13 20.10 19.42
C THR A 430 1.77 19.26 20.51
N VAL A 431 3.08 19.15 20.45
CA VAL A 431 3.88 18.44 21.45
C VAL A 431 4.44 19.47 22.44
N VAL A 432 4.13 19.28 23.71
CA VAL A 432 4.61 20.16 24.78
C VAL A 432 5.48 19.35 25.73
N ALA A 433 6.57 19.96 26.22
CA ALA A 433 7.40 19.31 27.22
C ALA A 433 6.58 19.05 28.51
N LYS A 434 6.84 17.90 29.12
CA LYS A 434 6.13 17.45 30.33
C LYS A 434 6.05 18.51 31.44
N GLU A 435 7.11 19.33 31.56
CA GLU A 435 7.26 20.35 32.58
C GLU A 435 6.65 21.71 32.19
N ALA A 436 6.19 21.86 30.95
CA ALA A 436 5.57 23.10 30.53
C ALA A 436 4.20 23.28 31.21
N PRO A 437 3.92 24.44 31.80
CA PRO A 437 2.62 24.69 32.40
C PRO A 437 1.54 24.64 31.32
N LEU A 438 0.42 24.01 31.63
CA LEU A 438 -0.78 24.06 30.81
C LEU A 438 -1.35 25.48 30.92
N ASN A 439 -1.24 26.28 29.87
CA ASN A 439 -1.95 27.56 29.76
C ASN A 439 -3.38 27.35 29.31
#